data_46021d9f65faa0f34ee5fc0b5a0ae94d
#
_entry.id   46021d9f65faa0f34ee5fc0b5a0ae94d
#
_cell.length_a   1.000
_cell.length_b   1.000
_cell.length_c   1.000
_cell.angle_alpha   90.00
_cell.angle_beta   90.00
_cell.angle_gamma   90.00
#
_symmetry.space_group_name_H-M   'P 1'
#
loop_
_entity.id
_entity.type
_entity.pdbx_description
1 polymer ?
#
loop_
_entity_poly.entity_id
_entity_poly.type
_entity_poly.pdbx_seq_one_letter_code
_entity_poly.pdbx_strand_id
1 'polypeptide(L)'
;MYTILDTICFGMAHLTPLPARRRAAGPVYQRLRDLIVRGRLGPGARVTEAQAAAELGVSRTPVREAMQRLVRDGLLVPANGEHGGRTRLVVAPMEVETLVQLYRLAGTLEGLAGRAVASLPRAARARLARRLSSAELAFRQAATAQPLDYDRLFQRHAAVHQAVIDACAGLELRAALEVIRPRVDRFEWYYAPLVGPDLRVTYREHEAIIRAVRRGTADSVERAMRANWFNGALRLARALAGRAGPLPGAT
;
A
#
# COMPACT_ATOMS: atom_id res chain seq x y z
N MET A 1 22.12 -2.92 17.90
CA MET A 1 21.59 -2.33 16.63
C MET A 1 20.48 -3.27 16.18
N TYR A 2 19.26 -3.06 16.68
CA TYR A 2 18.09 -3.87 16.30
C TYR A 2 17.74 -3.59 14.84
N THR A 3 17.84 -4.60 13.99
CA THR A 3 17.47 -4.50 12.58
C THR A 3 15.94 -4.30 12.50
N ILE A 4 15.47 -3.31 11.75
CA ILE A 4 14.04 -2.99 11.52
C ILE A 4 13.23 -4.23 11.10
N LEU A 5 13.89 -5.26 10.58
CA LEU A 5 13.28 -6.52 10.15
C LEU A 5 12.98 -7.48 11.30
N ASP A 6 13.69 -7.42 12.43
CA ASP A 6 13.39 -8.25 13.62
C ASP A 6 12.08 -7.81 14.30
N THR A 7 11.63 -6.57 14.06
CA THR A 7 10.35 -6.05 14.55
C THR A 7 9.17 -6.43 13.63
N ILE A 8 9.43 -6.94 12.42
CA ILE A 8 8.42 -7.20 11.37
C ILE A 8 7.93 -8.66 11.37
N CYS A 9 8.69 -9.59 11.97
CA CYS A 9 8.32 -11.00 12.07
C CYS A 9 7.63 -11.34 13.40
N PHE A 10 6.51 -10.68 13.72
CA PHE A 10 5.62 -11.19 14.76
C PHE A 10 4.65 -12.20 14.13
N GLY A 11 4.78 -13.46 14.58
CA GLY A 11 3.74 -14.44 14.35
C GLY A 11 2.40 -13.94 14.92
N MET A 12 1.31 -14.59 14.55
CA MET A 12 -0.05 -14.20 14.97
C MET A 12 -0.27 -14.15 16.50
N ALA A 13 0.70 -14.58 17.29
CA ALA A 13 0.65 -14.77 18.73
C ALA A 13 0.65 -13.46 19.53
N HIS A 14 -0.20 -12.51 19.33
CA HIS A 14 -0.45 -11.34 20.22
C HIS A 14 -1.37 -10.32 19.54
N LEU A 15 -2.37 -10.79 18.79
CA LEU A 15 -3.36 -9.88 18.21
C LEU A 15 -4.35 -9.46 19.28
N THR A 16 -4.66 -8.17 19.34
CA THR A 16 -5.72 -7.69 20.23
C THR A 16 -7.08 -8.16 19.69
N PRO A 17 -7.90 -8.85 20.53
CA PRO A 17 -9.22 -9.29 20.15
C PRO A 17 -10.11 -8.14 19.64
N LEU A 18 -10.96 -8.43 18.65
CA LEU A 18 -11.92 -7.46 18.14
C LEU A 18 -13.09 -7.25 19.15
N PRO A 19 -13.51 -6.00 19.39
CA PRO A 19 -14.70 -5.74 20.21
C PRO A 19 -15.95 -6.36 19.56
N ALA A 20 -16.96 -6.72 20.36
CA ALA A 20 -18.15 -7.48 19.97
C ALA A 20 -18.83 -6.91 18.69
N ARG A 21 -18.94 -5.58 18.57
CA ARG A 21 -19.53 -4.89 17.39
C ARG A 21 -18.70 -5.01 16.09
N ARG A 22 -17.46 -5.51 16.15
CA ARG A 22 -16.54 -5.64 14.99
C ARG A 22 -16.24 -7.11 14.63
N ARG A 23 -17.11 -8.05 14.99
CA ARG A 23 -16.91 -9.48 14.71
C ARG A 23 -17.46 -9.95 13.36
N ALA A 24 -18.00 -9.05 12.54
CA ALA A 24 -18.41 -9.32 11.18
C ALA A 24 -17.23 -9.46 10.23
N ALA A 25 -17.42 -10.09 9.06
CA ALA A 25 -16.39 -10.36 8.08
C ALA A 25 -15.63 -9.11 7.59
N GLY A 26 -16.32 -7.98 7.44
CA GLY A 26 -15.69 -6.72 7.02
C GLY A 26 -14.59 -6.23 7.98
N PRO A 27 -14.88 -6.02 9.27
CA PRO A 27 -13.86 -5.66 10.26
C PRO A 27 -12.75 -6.71 10.45
N VAL A 28 -13.07 -8.00 10.33
CA VAL A 28 -12.06 -9.09 10.37
C VAL A 28 -11.12 -8.98 9.17
N TYR A 29 -11.68 -8.79 7.97
CA TYR A 29 -10.89 -8.54 6.77
C TYR A 29 -9.96 -7.33 6.92
N GLN A 30 -10.48 -6.18 7.37
CA GLN A 30 -9.66 -4.98 7.58
C GLN A 30 -8.51 -5.25 8.55
N ARG A 31 -8.79 -5.95 9.65
CA ARG A 31 -7.76 -6.28 10.64
C ARG A 31 -6.66 -7.17 10.07
N LEU A 32 -7.02 -8.25 9.37
CA LEU A 32 -6.06 -9.15 8.75
C LEU A 32 -5.28 -8.45 7.63
N ARG A 33 -5.97 -7.65 6.79
CA ARG A 33 -5.34 -6.81 5.76
C ARG A 33 -4.28 -5.88 6.36
N ASP A 34 -4.62 -5.16 7.42
CA ASP A 34 -3.70 -4.24 8.08
C ASP A 34 -2.47 -4.96 8.64
N LEU A 35 -2.63 -6.16 9.18
CA LEU A 35 -1.51 -6.97 9.66
C LEU A 35 -0.58 -7.39 8.52
N ILE A 36 -1.13 -7.75 7.36
CA ILE A 36 -0.37 -8.13 6.17
C ILE A 36 0.32 -6.90 5.56
N VAL A 37 -0.41 -5.81 5.35
CA VAL A 37 0.13 -4.58 4.75
C VAL A 37 1.26 -4.01 5.60
N ARG A 38 1.11 -3.99 6.92
CA ARG A 38 2.13 -3.49 7.86
C ARG A 38 3.23 -4.49 8.20
N GLY A 39 3.25 -5.66 7.54
CA GLY A 39 4.28 -6.66 7.73
C GLY A 39 4.26 -7.40 9.07
N ARG A 40 3.22 -7.21 9.89
CA ARG A 40 3.03 -7.99 11.12
C ARG A 40 2.72 -9.46 10.84
N LEU A 41 2.09 -9.73 9.71
CA LEU A 41 2.05 -11.02 9.04
C LEU A 41 2.96 -10.90 7.82
N GLY A 42 4.20 -11.40 7.94
CA GLY A 42 5.23 -11.27 6.91
C GLY A 42 4.98 -12.16 5.68
N PRO A 43 5.70 -11.94 4.58
CA PRO A 43 5.67 -12.79 3.38
C PRO A 43 5.91 -14.26 3.74
N GLY A 44 5.12 -15.19 3.18
CA GLY A 44 5.21 -16.61 3.46
C GLY A 44 4.62 -17.05 4.80
N ALA A 45 4.23 -16.13 5.69
CA ALA A 45 3.61 -16.47 6.96
C ALA A 45 2.31 -17.25 6.74
N ARG A 46 2.18 -18.39 7.42
CA ARG A 46 0.99 -19.24 7.35
C ARG A 46 -0.18 -18.60 8.08
N VAL A 47 -1.34 -18.58 7.45
CA VAL A 47 -2.59 -18.08 8.03
C VAL A 47 -3.63 -19.19 8.03
N THR A 48 -4.14 -19.53 9.22
CA THR A 48 -5.21 -20.54 9.37
C THR A 48 -6.47 -19.92 9.95
N GLU A 49 -7.65 -20.41 9.52
CA GLU A 49 -8.93 -19.95 10.05
C GLU A 49 -9.02 -20.13 11.59
N ALA A 50 -8.53 -21.26 12.09
CA ALA A 50 -8.63 -21.57 13.52
C ALA A 50 -7.79 -20.61 14.38
N GLN A 51 -6.55 -20.37 13.95
CA GLN A 51 -5.63 -19.48 14.66
C GLN A 51 -6.12 -18.03 14.61
N ALA A 52 -6.51 -17.55 13.41
CA ALA A 52 -7.03 -16.20 13.26
C ALA A 52 -8.33 -15.98 14.05
N ALA A 53 -9.21 -16.98 14.11
CA ALA A 53 -10.45 -16.93 14.89
C ALA A 53 -10.16 -16.85 16.40
N ALA A 54 -9.25 -17.69 16.89
CA ALA A 54 -8.85 -17.68 18.30
C ALA A 54 -8.25 -16.33 18.73
N GLU A 55 -7.31 -15.80 17.94
CA GLU A 55 -6.62 -14.57 18.28
C GLU A 55 -7.49 -13.31 18.17
N LEU A 56 -8.40 -13.28 17.18
CA LEU A 56 -9.32 -12.16 17.01
C LEU A 56 -10.56 -12.25 17.92
N GLY A 57 -10.75 -13.36 18.63
CA GLY A 57 -11.90 -13.58 19.52
C GLY A 57 -13.23 -13.66 18.74
N VAL A 58 -13.23 -14.28 17.53
CA VAL A 58 -14.40 -14.40 16.66
C VAL A 58 -14.64 -15.85 16.26
N SER A 59 -15.82 -16.17 15.70
CA SER A 59 -16.06 -17.49 15.11
C SER A 59 -15.30 -17.67 13.79
N ARG A 60 -15.19 -18.92 13.31
CA ARG A 60 -14.48 -19.23 12.06
C ARG A 60 -15.15 -18.68 10.80
N THR A 61 -16.47 -18.52 10.80
CA THR A 61 -17.23 -18.06 9.63
C THR A 61 -16.76 -16.69 9.12
N PRO A 62 -16.78 -15.60 9.91
CA PRO A 62 -16.30 -14.30 9.43
C PRO A 62 -14.81 -14.32 9.06
N VAL A 63 -14.00 -15.19 9.67
CA VAL A 63 -12.58 -15.34 9.31
C VAL A 63 -12.45 -15.99 7.93
N ARG A 64 -13.21 -17.05 7.64
CA ARG A 64 -13.22 -17.71 6.34
C ARG A 64 -13.60 -16.75 5.22
N GLU A 65 -14.66 -15.96 5.40
CA GLU A 65 -15.08 -14.94 4.44
C GLU A 65 -14.00 -13.86 4.23
N ALA A 66 -13.39 -13.40 5.31
CA ALA A 66 -12.29 -12.44 5.26
C ALA A 66 -11.06 -13.01 4.51
N MET A 67 -10.67 -14.27 4.81
CA MET A 67 -9.55 -14.93 4.13
C MET A 67 -9.83 -15.16 2.65
N GLN A 68 -11.04 -15.55 2.25
CA GLN A 68 -11.43 -15.67 0.85
C GLN A 68 -11.32 -14.32 0.13
N ARG A 69 -11.67 -13.22 0.78
CA ARG A 69 -11.48 -11.88 0.24
C ARG A 69 -10.00 -11.53 0.11
N LEU A 70 -9.17 -11.83 1.12
CA LEU A 70 -7.73 -11.63 1.05
C LEU A 70 -7.07 -12.42 -0.09
N VAL A 71 -7.58 -13.61 -0.40
CA VAL A 71 -7.14 -14.40 -1.57
C VAL A 71 -7.51 -13.68 -2.87
N ARG A 72 -8.77 -13.22 -3.02
CA ARG A 72 -9.20 -12.45 -4.19
C ARG A 72 -8.38 -11.18 -4.37
N ASP A 73 -8.03 -10.51 -3.28
CA ASP A 73 -7.21 -9.30 -3.29
C ASP A 73 -5.70 -9.59 -3.51
N GLY A 74 -5.30 -10.88 -3.59
CA GLY A 74 -3.92 -11.31 -3.83
C GLY A 74 -2.97 -11.04 -2.64
N LEU A 75 -3.51 -10.90 -1.43
CA LEU A 75 -2.73 -10.77 -0.18
C LEU A 75 -2.44 -12.11 0.46
N LEU A 76 -3.30 -13.13 0.23
CA LEU A 76 -3.05 -14.52 0.58
C LEU A 76 -3.01 -15.36 -0.70
N VAL A 77 -2.13 -16.35 -0.70
CA VAL A 77 -1.99 -17.32 -1.81
C VAL A 77 -1.92 -18.74 -1.27
N PRO A 78 -2.26 -19.76 -2.07
CA PRO A 78 -2.00 -21.14 -1.71
C PRO A 78 -0.51 -21.38 -1.47
N ALA A 79 -0.14 -22.15 -0.45
CA ALA A 79 1.25 -22.58 -0.27
C ALA A 79 1.63 -23.54 -1.42
N ASN A 80 2.77 -23.29 -2.04
CA ASN A 80 3.28 -24.13 -3.12
C ASN A 80 3.51 -25.56 -2.60
N GLY A 81 3.03 -26.56 -3.34
CA GLY A 81 3.35 -27.98 -3.14
C GLY A 81 2.27 -28.84 -2.52
N GLU A 82 1.08 -28.35 -2.24
CA GLU A 82 0.01 -29.19 -1.67
C GLU A 82 -1.07 -29.58 -2.71
N HIS A 83 -0.91 -30.78 -3.26
CA HIS A 83 -1.95 -31.50 -3.99
C HIS A 83 -2.63 -32.44 -3.00
N GLY A 84 -3.86 -32.14 -2.64
CA GLY A 84 -4.70 -33.03 -1.81
C GLY A 84 -4.90 -32.53 -0.38
N GLY A 85 -6.11 -32.16 -0.04
CA GLY A 85 -6.49 -31.72 1.30
C GLY A 85 -6.75 -30.22 1.42
N ARG A 86 -6.98 -29.72 2.62
CA ARG A 86 -7.25 -28.29 2.88
C ARG A 86 -6.11 -27.44 2.35
N THR A 87 -6.39 -26.59 1.37
CA THR A 87 -5.43 -25.62 0.84
C THR A 87 -4.90 -24.74 1.97
N ARG A 88 -3.61 -24.83 2.23
CA ARG A 88 -2.93 -23.96 3.19
C ARG A 88 -2.73 -22.60 2.55
N LEU A 89 -3.08 -21.55 3.26
CA LEU A 89 -2.88 -20.18 2.80
C LEU A 89 -1.68 -19.55 3.50
N VAL A 90 -0.90 -18.85 2.71
CA VAL A 90 0.25 -18.05 3.18
C VAL A 90 0.12 -16.62 2.69
N VAL A 91 0.74 -15.70 3.39
CA VAL A 91 0.87 -14.31 2.94
C VAL A 91 1.68 -14.30 1.64
N ALA A 92 1.16 -13.64 0.61
CA ALA A 92 1.78 -13.57 -0.71
C ALA A 92 3.26 -13.11 -0.61
N PRO A 93 4.16 -13.62 -1.43
CA PRO A 93 5.55 -13.14 -1.47
C PRO A 93 5.62 -11.67 -1.91
N MET A 94 6.77 -11.03 -1.66
CA MET A 94 7.07 -9.67 -2.13
C MET A 94 8.12 -9.74 -3.24
N GLU A 95 7.67 -10.02 -4.45
CA GLU A 95 8.53 -10.19 -5.61
C GLU A 95 8.72 -8.85 -6.34
N VAL A 96 9.95 -8.62 -6.82
CA VAL A 96 10.31 -7.40 -7.58
C VAL A 96 9.48 -7.26 -8.84
N GLU A 97 9.20 -8.38 -9.53
CA GLU A 97 8.38 -8.37 -10.73
C GLU A 97 6.95 -7.90 -10.43
N THR A 98 6.32 -8.46 -9.40
CA THR A 98 4.99 -8.05 -8.93
C THR A 98 4.95 -6.58 -8.53
N LEU A 99 5.96 -6.09 -7.82
CA LEU A 99 6.13 -4.67 -7.48
C LEU A 99 6.10 -3.81 -8.74
N VAL A 100 6.95 -4.12 -9.74
CA VAL A 100 7.09 -3.30 -10.95
C VAL A 100 5.77 -3.28 -11.73
N GLN A 101 5.08 -4.43 -11.85
CA GLN A 101 3.78 -4.52 -12.53
C GLN A 101 2.70 -3.69 -11.81
N LEU A 102 2.60 -3.78 -10.48
CA LEU A 102 1.61 -3.05 -9.69
C LEU A 102 1.85 -1.54 -9.74
N TYR A 103 3.08 -1.10 -9.63
CA TYR A 103 3.41 0.34 -9.68
C TYR A 103 3.20 0.92 -11.09
N ARG A 104 3.47 0.15 -12.14
CA ARG A 104 3.13 0.56 -13.51
C ARG A 104 1.62 0.70 -13.68
N LEU A 105 0.85 -0.25 -13.15
CA LEU A 105 -0.60 -0.22 -13.21
C LEU A 105 -1.16 0.96 -12.42
N ALA A 106 -0.73 1.17 -11.18
CA ALA A 106 -1.12 2.31 -10.36
C ALA A 106 -0.77 3.64 -11.05
N GLY A 107 0.45 3.78 -11.54
CA GLY A 107 0.89 4.98 -12.25
C GLY A 107 0.10 5.25 -13.52
N THR A 108 -0.32 4.21 -14.25
CA THR A 108 -1.17 4.36 -15.43
C THR A 108 -2.58 4.82 -15.05
N LEU A 109 -3.21 4.17 -14.07
CA LEU A 109 -4.56 4.52 -13.63
C LEU A 109 -4.61 5.91 -12.99
N GLU A 110 -3.66 6.24 -12.11
CA GLU A 110 -3.57 7.57 -11.50
C GLU A 110 -3.17 8.65 -12.53
N GLY A 111 -2.34 8.28 -13.52
CA GLY A 111 -2.03 9.13 -14.66
C GLY A 111 -3.29 9.49 -15.46
N LEU A 112 -4.17 8.51 -15.72
CA LEU A 112 -5.46 8.75 -16.38
C LEU A 112 -6.37 9.67 -15.53
N ALA A 113 -6.40 9.51 -14.21
CA ALA A 113 -7.06 10.48 -13.33
C ALA A 113 -6.44 11.87 -13.49
N GLY A 114 -5.12 11.96 -13.53
CA GLY A 114 -4.38 13.21 -13.71
C GLY A 114 -4.71 13.93 -15.02
N ARG A 115 -4.97 13.22 -16.12
CA ARG A 115 -5.40 13.84 -17.39
C ARG A 115 -6.67 14.68 -17.24
N ALA A 116 -7.62 14.24 -16.41
CA ALA A 116 -8.88 14.95 -16.19
C ALA A 116 -8.70 16.32 -15.48
N VAL A 117 -7.51 16.61 -14.94
CA VAL A 117 -7.17 17.96 -14.41
C VAL A 117 -7.36 19.05 -15.47
N ALA A 118 -7.09 18.73 -16.76
CA ALA A 118 -7.28 19.69 -17.85
C ALA A 118 -8.72 20.16 -18.03
N SER A 119 -9.68 19.31 -17.68
CA SER A 119 -11.13 19.62 -17.74
C SER A 119 -11.65 20.37 -16.51
N LEU A 120 -10.83 20.52 -15.45
CA LEU A 120 -11.24 21.24 -14.25
C LEU A 120 -11.29 22.76 -14.50
N PRO A 121 -12.34 23.46 -14.02
CA PRO A 121 -12.33 24.91 -13.97
C PRO A 121 -11.09 25.45 -13.24
N ARG A 122 -10.60 26.62 -13.65
CA ARG A 122 -9.38 27.23 -13.07
C ARG A 122 -9.43 27.29 -11.54
N ALA A 123 -10.57 27.63 -10.95
CA ALA A 123 -10.74 27.70 -9.50
C ALA A 123 -10.64 26.32 -8.84
N ALA A 124 -11.21 25.26 -9.44
CA ALA A 124 -11.12 23.88 -8.94
C ALA A 124 -9.68 23.37 -9.01
N ARG A 125 -8.99 23.64 -10.12
CA ARG A 125 -7.58 23.30 -10.30
C ARG A 125 -6.66 24.01 -9.29
N ALA A 126 -6.92 25.29 -9.00
CA ALA A 126 -6.20 26.01 -7.96
C ALA A 126 -6.45 25.44 -6.57
N ARG A 127 -7.69 24.99 -6.25
CA ARG A 127 -7.98 24.29 -4.99
C ARG A 127 -7.24 22.97 -4.90
N LEU A 128 -7.24 22.18 -5.97
CA LEU A 128 -6.47 20.91 -6.00
C LEU A 128 -4.99 21.15 -5.78
N ALA A 129 -4.39 22.15 -6.44
CA ALA A 129 -2.97 22.48 -6.26
C ALA A 129 -2.65 22.89 -4.82
N ARG A 130 -3.54 23.62 -4.14
CA ARG A 130 -3.37 23.96 -2.71
C ARG A 130 -3.50 22.70 -1.84
N ARG A 131 -4.49 21.84 -2.09
CA ARG A 131 -4.66 20.57 -1.37
C ARG A 131 -3.41 19.69 -1.49
N LEU A 132 -2.87 19.56 -2.69
CA LEU A 132 -1.61 18.83 -2.94
C LEU A 132 -0.43 19.44 -2.18
N SER A 133 -0.28 20.77 -2.20
CA SER A 133 0.79 21.45 -1.47
C SER A 133 0.68 21.25 0.04
N SER A 134 -0.53 21.24 0.60
CA SER A 134 -0.76 20.96 2.01
C SER A 134 -0.49 19.49 2.36
N ALA A 135 -0.90 18.54 1.50
CA ALA A 135 -0.61 17.12 1.69
C ALA A 135 0.90 16.84 1.64
N GLU A 136 1.61 17.44 0.67
CA GLU A 136 3.07 17.34 0.56
C GLU A 136 3.79 17.91 1.80
N LEU A 137 3.35 19.06 2.31
CA LEU A 137 3.92 19.63 3.53
C LEU A 137 3.72 18.68 4.73
N ALA A 138 2.51 18.12 4.88
CA ALA A 138 2.22 17.16 5.94
C ALA A 138 3.03 15.85 5.81
N PHE A 139 3.31 15.41 4.57
CA PHE A 139 4.19 14.28 4.30
C PHE A 139 5.63 14.58 4.72
N ARG A 140 6.20 15.73 4.37
CA ARG A 140 7.54 16.15 4.80
C ARG A 140 7.66 16.25 6.32
N GLN A 141 6.65 16.82 6.97
CA GLN A 141 6.62 16.90 8.44
C GLN A 141 6.60 15.51 9.08
N ALA A 142 5.84 14.56 8.51
CA ALA A 142 5.84 13.18 8.99
C ALA A 142 7.19 12.48 8.78
N ALA A 143 7.87 12.78 7.66
CA ALA A 143 9.16 12.19 7.32
C ALA A 143 10.33 12.70 8.21
N THR A 144 10.18 13.87 8.81
CA THR A 144 11.19 14.48 9.69
C THR A 144 10.86 14.37 11.17
N ALA A 145 9.72 13.77 11.51
CA ALA A 145 9.30 13.59 12.91
C ALA A 145 10.26 12.65 13.69
N GLN A 146 10.45 12.94 14.96
CA GLN A 146 11.23 12.12 15.88
C GLN A 146 10.38 11.78 17.10
N PRO A 147 10.13 10.50 17.42
CA PRO A 147 10.50 9.33 16.61
C PRO A 147 9.72 9.25 15.30
N LEU A 148 10.30 8.56 14.29
CA LEU A 148 9.65 8.35 13.00
C LEU A 148 8.47 7.38 13.14
N ASP A 149 7.29 7.85 12.78
CA ASP A 149 6.05 7.05 12.73
C ASP A 149 5.77 6.63 11.27
N TYR A 150 6.05 5.37 10.96
CA TYR A 150 5.85 4.81 9.61
C TYR A 150 4.37 4.77 9.20
N ASP A 151 3.42 4.54 10.13
CA ASP A 151 1.98 4.57 9.84
C ASP A 151 1.56 5.97 9.39
N ARG A 152 2.00 6.98 10.13
CA ARG A 152 1.74 8.38 9.79
C ARG A 152 2.40 8.77 8.47
N LEU A 153 3.65 8.36 8.27
CA LEU A 153 4.39 8.64 7.04
C LEU A 153 3.67 8.07 5.82
N PHE A 154 3.29 6.79 5.87
CA PHE A 154 2.54 6.11 4.83
C PHE A 154 1.20 6.81 4.53
N GLN A 155 0.41 7.12 5.57
CA GLN A 155 -0.88 7.80 5.40
C GLN A 155 -0.72 9.18 4.75
N ARG A 156 0.33 9.95 5.10
CA ARG A 156 0.59 11.26 4.53
C ARG A 156 1.07 11.18 3.08
N HIS A 157 1.87 10.19 2.75
CA HIS A 157 2.24 9.91 1.35
C HIS A 157 1.00 9.56 0.51
N ALA A 158 0.20 8.60 0.96
CA ALA A 158 -1.03 8.20 0.26
C ALA A 158 -2.01 9.38 0.04
N ALA A 159 -2.07 10.33 0.97
CA ALA A 159 -2.94 11.51 0.85
C ALA A 159 -2.55 12.43 -0.32
N VAL A 160 -1.28 12.45 -0.75
CA VAL A 160 -0.84 13.22 -1.93
C VAL A 160 -1.48 12.63 -3.19
N HIS A 161 -1.40 11.31 -3.38
CA HIS A 161 -2.00 10.61 -4.51
C HIS A 161 -3.53 10.68 -4.47
N GLN A 162 -4.11 10.44 -3.29
CA GLN A 162 -5.55 10.46 -3.10
C GLN A 162 -6.18 11.80 -3.45
N ALA A 163 -5.46 12.92 -3.27
CA ALA A 163 -5.96 14.24 -3.64
C ALA A 163 -6.29 14.38 -5.14
N VAL A 164 -5.47 13.77 -6.01
CA VAL A 164 -5.73 13.74 -7.47
C VAL A 164 -6.88 12.80 -7.79
N ILE A 165 -6.90 11.60 -7.19
CA ILE A 165 -7.94 10.60 -7.41
C ILE A 165 -9.31 11.17 -7.01
N ASP A 166 -9.42 11.81 -5.84
CA ASP A 166 -10.67 12.40 -5.35
C ASP A 166 -11.19 13.52 -6.25
N ALA A 167 -10.28 14.32 -6.81
CA ALA A 167 -10.67 15.45 -7.63
C ALA A 167 -11.02 15.07 -9.07
N CYS A 168 -10.44 13.97 -9.58
CA CYS A 168 -10.37 13.74 -11.02
C CYS A 168 -10.82 12.35 -11.47
N ALA A 169 -10.76 11.32 -10.60
CA ALA A 169 -11.14 9.97 -11.02
C ALA A 169 -12.66 9.79 -11.05
N GLY A 170 -13.18 9.30 -12.17
CA GLY A 170 -14.55 8.81 -12.28
C GLY A 170 -14.76 7.49 -11.55
N LEU A 171 -16.01 7.02 -11.52
CA LEU A 171 -16.43 5.83 -10.76
C LEU A 171 -15.63 4.58 -11.16
N GLU A 172 -15.54 4.28 -12.44
CA GLU A 172 -14.88 3.07 -12.95
C GLU A 172 -13.37 3.08 -12.66
N LEU A 173 -12.75 4.25 -12.80
CA LEU A 173 -11.31 4.39 -12.51
C LEU A 173 -11.02 4.23 -11.01
N ARG A 174 -11.91 4.73 -10.13
CA ARG A 174 -11.81 4.49 -8.69
C ARG A 174 -11.96 3.00 -8.36
N ALA A 175 -12.96 2.33 -8.94
CA ALA A 175 -13.18 0.90 -8.75
C ALA A 175 -11.94 0.09 -9.17
N ALA A 176 -11.33 0.42 -10.32
CA ALA A 176 -10.10 -0.24 -10.79
C ALA A 176 -8.92 -0.01 -9.82
N LEU A 177 -8.76 1.22 -9.30
CA LEU A 177 -7.74 1.53 -8.30
C LEU A 177 -7.96 0.78 -6.98
N GLU A 178 -9.22 0.65 -6.52
CA GLU A 178 -9.55 -0.09 -5.30
C GLU A 178 -9.19 -1.56 -5.37
N VAL A 179 -9.27 -2.20 -6.55
CA VAL A 179 -8.88 -3.60 -6.74
C VAL A 179 -7.39 -3.83 -6.49
N ILE A 180 -6.54 -2.91 -6.93
CA ILE A 180 -5.09 -3.07 -6.80
C ILE A 180 -4.54 -2.48 -5.51
N ARG A 181 -5.26 -1.56 -4.87
CA ARG A 181 -4.83 -0.79 -3.70
C ARG A 181 -4.27 -1.65 -2.57
N PRO A 182 -4.89 -2.77 -2.14
CA PRO A 182 -4.35 -3.57 -1.03
C PRO A 182 -2.93 -4.09 -1.28
N ARG A 183 -2.62 -4.46 -2.54
CA ARG A 183 -1.29 -4.95 -2.93
C ARG A 183 -0.29 -3.82 -3.08
N VAL A 184 -0.72 -2.70 -3.66
CA VAL A 184 0.11 -1.48 -3.79
C VAL A 184 0.48 -0.94 -2.40
N ASP A 185 -0.49 -0.76 -1.50
CA ASP A 185 -0.29 -0.29 -0.13
C ASP A 185 0.76 -1.11 0.62
N ARG A 186 0.79 -2.42 0.38
CA ARG A 186 1.77 -3.30 1.00
C ARG A 186 3.20 -2.97 0.57
N PHE A 187 3.45 -2.72 -0.72
CA PHE A 187 4.77 -2.30 -1.19
C PHE A 187 5.10 -0.88 -0.76
N GLU A 188 4.13 0.03 -0.77
CA GLU A 188 4.32 1.42 -0.31
C GLU A 188 4.67 1.48 1.18
N TRP A 189 4.05 0.63 2.01
CA TRP A 189 4.38 0.52 3.43
C TRP A 189 5.86 0.19 3.67
N TYR A 190 6.41 -0.71 2.87
CA TYR A 190 7.81 -1.08 2.97
C TYR A 190 8.77 -0.08 2.31
N TYR A 191 8.24 0.91 1.58
CA TYR A 191 9.08 1.84 0.82
C TYR A 191 10.08 2.58 1.71
N ALA A 192 9.62 3.34 2.69
CA ALA A 192 10.50 4.13 3.55
C ALA A 192 11.45 3.28 4.41
N PRO A 193 11.01 2.16 5.04
CA PRO A 193 11.91 1.25 5.74
C PRO A 193 13.02 0.65 4.87
N LEU A 194 12.76 0.44 3.58
CA LEU A 194 13.70 -0.22 2.66
C LEU A 194 14.58 0.77 1.90
N VAL A 195 14.01 1.85 1.39
CA VAL A 195 14.74 2.87 0.60
C VAL A 195 15.55 3.80 1.50
N GLY A 196 15.14 3.93 2.77
CA GLY A 196 15.79 4.79 3.74
C GLY A 196 15.10 6.14 3.95
N PRO A 197 15.60 6.96 4.90
CA PRO A 197 14.93 8.19 5.33
C PRO A 197 15.08 9.35 4.33
N ASP A 198 15.96 9.23 3.32
CA ASP A 198 16.15 10.28 2.34
C ASP A 198 15.06 10.26 1.26
N LEU A 199 14.00 11.00 1.50
CA LEU A 199 12.86 11.14 0.61
C LEU A 199 12.92 12.38 -0.32
N ARG A 200 14.09 13.05 -0.43
CA ARG A 200 14.25 14.27 -1.26
C ARG A 200 13.87 14.06 -2.72
N VAL A 201 14.11 12.86 -3.27
CA VAL A 201 13.70 12.54 -4.64
C VAL A 201 12.18 12.48 -4.75
N THR A 202 11.50 11.82 -3.81
CA THR A 202 10.04 11.76 -3.75
C THR A 202 9.43 13.17 -3.62
N TYR A 203 10.00 14.03 -2.79
CA TYR A 203 9.54 15.43 -2.68
C TYR A 203 9.61 16.17 -4.02
N ARG A 204 10.72 16.04 -4.76
CA ARG A 204 10.86 16.66 -6.08
C ARG A 204 9.84 16.15 -7.10
N GLU A 205 9.52 14.87 -7.02
CA GLU A 205 8.50 14.23 -7.87
C GLU A 205 7.10 14.74 -7.53
N HIS A 206 6.74 14.84 -6.24
CA HIS A 206 5.48 15.45 -5.82
C HIS A 206 5.37 16.92 -6.23
N GLU A 207 6.45 17.70 -6.10
CA GLU A 207 6.50 19.06 -6.61
C GLU A 207 6.29 19.15 -8.12
N ALA A 208 6.80 18.16 -8.88
CA ALA A 208 6.55 18.09 -10.32
C ALA A 208 5.06 17.85 -10.62
N ILE A 209 4.37 16.99 -9.85
CA ILE A 209 2.93 16.79 -9.94
C ILE A 209 2.19 18.11 -9.63
N ILE A 210 2.52 18.78 -8.54
CA ILE A 210 1.91 20.05 -8.15
C ILE A 210 2.09 21.12 -9.24
N ARG A 211 3.28 21.25 -9.80
CA ARG A 211 3.57 22.18 -10.91
C ARG A 211 2.75 21.81 -12.16
N ALA A 212 2.63 20.52 -12.48
CA ALA A 212 1.85 20.06 -13.63
C ALA A 212 0.34 20.38 -13.45
N VAL A 213 -0.22 20.14 -12.26
CA VAL A 213 -1.60 20.50 -11.91
C VAL A 213 -1.84 22.01 -12.05
N ARG A 214 -0.90 22.86 -11.61
CA ARG A 214 -1.00 24.32 -11.76
C ARG A 214 -1.04 24.74 -13.24
N ARG A 215 -0.22 24.12 -14.09
CA ARG A 215 -0.25 24.36 -15.54
C ARG A 215 -1.56 23.90 -16.17
N GLY A 216 -2.08 22.77 -15.73
CA GLY A 216 -3.38 22.24 -16.13
C GLY A 216 -3.38 21.58 -17.52
N THR A 217 -2.25 21.10 -18.03
CA THR A 217 -2.21 20.33 -19.27
C THR A 217 -2.30 18.85 -18.96
N ALA A 218 -3.21 18.13 -19.65
CA ALA A 218 -3.48 16.70 -19.42
C ALA A 218 -2.19 15.87 -19.41
N ASP A 219 -1.38 15.99 -20.47
CA ASP A 219 -0.17 15.19 -20.65
C ASP A 219 0.91 15.49 -19.60
N SER A 220 1.00 16.72 -19.09
CA SER A 220 2.00 17.06 -18.08
C SER A 220 1.66 16.42 -16.74
N VAL A 221 0.36 16.36 -16.38
CA VAL A 221 -0.06 15.72 -15.12
C VAL A 221 0.07 14.21 -15.23
N GLU A 222 -0.39 13.61 -16.32
CA GLU A 222 -0.23 12.18 -16.56
C GLU A 222 1.24 11.76 -16.46
N ARG A 223 2.13 12.43 -17.19
CA ARG A 223 3.57 12.11 -17.15
C ARG A 223 4.15 12.24 -15.75
N ALA A 224 3.80 13.29 -15.01
CA ALA A 224 4.32 13.48 -13.66
C ALA A 224 3.84 12.38 -12.69
N MET A 225 2.57 11.99 -12.74
CA MET A 225 2.01 10.90 -11.95
C MET A 225 2.68 9.56 -12.27
N ARG A 226 2.77 9.21 -13.57
CA ARG A 226 3.42 7.98 -14.02
C ARG A 226 4.90 7.93 -13.65
N ALA A 227 5.62 9.04 -13.82
CA ALA A 227 7.05 9.11 -13.48
C ALA A 227 7.29 8.88 -11.99
N ASN A 228 6.46 9.46 -11.11
CA ASN A 228 6.59 9.26 -9.66
C ASN A 228 6.45 7.77 -9.30
N TRP A 229 5.41 7.07 -9.79
CA TRP A 229 5.21 5.65 -9.57
C TRP A 229 6.35 4.81 -10.14
N PHE A 230 6.74 5.06 -11.38
CA PHE A 230 7.80 4.29 -12.04
C PHE A 230 9.16 4.45 -11.35
N ASN A 231 9.53 5.67 -11.01
CA ASN A 231 10.79 5.93 -10.29
C ASN A 231 10.75 5.33 -8.88
N GLY A 232 9.59 5.38 -8.20
CA GLY A 232 9.36 4.71 -6.92
C GLY A 232 9.58 3.21 -7.02
N ALA A 233 9.04 2.56 -8.06
CA ALA A 233 9.25 1.14 -8.33
C ALA A 233 10.74 0.81 -8.50
N LEU A 234 11.48 1.61 -9.27
CA LEU A 234 12.91 1.38 -9.49
C LEU A 234 13.73 1.51 -8.21
N ARG A 235 13.42 2.49 -7.37
CA ARG A 235 14.11 2.66 -6.07
C ARG A 235 13.84 1.48 -5.14
N LEU A 236 12.58 1.08 -5.00
CA LEU A 236 12.19 -0.03 -4.14
C LEU A 236 12.71 -1.38 -4.67
N ALA A 237 12.67 -1.60 -5.98
CA ALA A 237 13.22 -2.80 -6.60
C ALA A 237 14.73 -2.94 -6.34
N ARG A 238 15.49 -1.85 -6.45
CA ARG A 238 16.94 -1.85 -6.11
C ARG A 238 17.16 -2.14 -4.62
N ALA A 239 16.36 -1.58 -3.74
CA ALA A 239 16.46 -1.81 -2.30
C ALA A 239 16.13 -3.27 -1.94
N LEU A 240 15.15 -3.89 -2.60
CA LEU A 240 14.82 -5.30 -2.44
C LEU A 240 15.93 -6.22 -2.99
N ALA A 241 16.43 -5.94 -4.19
CA ALA A 241 17.49 -6.73 -4.82
C ALA A 241 18.84 -6.62 -4.09
N GLY A 242 19.17 -5.44 -3.54
CA GLY A 242 20.41 -5.23 -2.78
C GLY A 242 20.43 -5.90 -1.41
N ARG A 243 19.30 -6.42 -0.95
CA ARG A 243 19.18 -7.26 0.25
C ARG A 243 19.18 -8.75 -0.14
N ALA A 244 20.21 -9.20 -0.89
CA ALA A 244 20.37 -10.59 -1.34
C ALA A 244 20.53 -11.56 -0.14
N GLY A 245 19.44 -11.81 0.58
CA GLY A 245 19.21 -12.84 1.57
C GLY A 245 17.68 -13.06 1.63
N PRO A 246 17.20 -14.29 1.97
CA PRO A 246 15.78 -14.51 2.14
C PRO A 246 15.24 -13.48 3.14
N LEU A 247 14.09 -12.88 2.84
CA LEU A 247 13.35 -12.09 3.82
C LEU A 247 13.17 -12.97 5.07
N PRO A 248 13.48 -12.50 6.29
CA PRO A 248 13.37 -13.33 7.49
C PRO A 248 11.94 -13.84 7.60
N GLY A 249 11.78 -15.18 7.63
CA GLY A 249 10.50 -15.88 7.65
C GLY A 249 10.29 -16.89 6.52
N ALA A 250 11.29 -17.15 5.65
CA ALA A 250 11.24 -18.15 4.57
C ALA A 250 11.95 -19.48 4.93
N THR A 251 12.04 -19.82 6.23
CA THR A 251 12.45 -21.17 6.71
C THR A 251 11.37 -21.79 7.55
#